data_799076bead1ddb0657aa198cc7c78510
#
_entry.id   799076bead1ddb0657aa198cc7c78510
#
_cell.length_a   1.000
_cell.length_b   1.000
_cell.length_c   1.000
_cell.angle_alpha   90.00
_cell.angle_beta   90.00
_cell.angle_gamma   90.00
#
_symmetry.space_group_name_H-M   'P 1'
#
loop_
_entity.id
_entity.type
_entity.pdbx_description
1 polymer ?
#
loop_
_entity_poly.entity_id
_entity_poly.type
_entity_poly.pdbx_seq_one_letter_code
_entity_poly.pdbx_strand_id
1 'polypeptide(L)'
;LERSVKRIEAENSVDIFVASGGNADYLQHYLKTIPLVKVKVTGFDILNAVKNASAYSRSIAVITHSPIPQLDEIRSTLNVDLRPLVYQTPEELSLILQSLCAEGIRDVIGTALVLEQVKMFDMRGHFIWSLDGVRTALETAISMARQKKALQEKARTLDYLMDYSAEGIIVTDRNGIITQFNNSAERIMGRSRKNIIGRQCAEVLPNTQLHTVMREKRAQFNRIQDLGNVKIVTNRSPIICNKEVIGSLATFFSTSTIKQAGENIRRSQD
;
A
#
# COMPACT_ATOMS: atom_id res chain seq x y z
N LEU A 1 -7.87 -18.52 -10.05
CA LEU A 1 -7.70 -17.17 -9.52
C LEU A 1 -6.39 -17.04 -8.70
N GLU A 2 -6.17 -17.90 -7.68
CA GLU A 2 -4.99 -17.86 -6.79
C GLU A 2 -3.66 -17.89 -7.54
N ARG A 3 -3.49 -18.82 -8.50
CA ARG A 3 -2.26 -18.92 -9.32
C ARG A 3 -2.00 -17.63 -10.13
N SER A 4 -3.08 -17.03 -10.66
CA SER A 4 -2.99 -15.78 -11.42
C SER A 4 -2.59 -14.60 -10.54
N VAL A 5 -3.16 -14.51 -9.33
CA VAL A 5 -2.83 -13.47 -8.34
C VAL A 5 -1.37 -13.57 -7.91
N LYS A 6 -0.90 -14.76 -7.53
CA LYS A 6 0.50 -14.99 -7.14
C LYS A 6 1.48 -14.62 -8.26
N ARG A 7 1.12 -14.94 -9.51
CA ARG A 7 1.93 -14.56 -10.67
C ARG A 7 2.00 -13.03 -10.84
N ILE A 8 0.84 -12.35 -10.78
CA ILE A 8 0.77 -10.88 -10.92
C ILE A 8 1.56 -10.18 -9.80
N GLU A 9 1.48 -10.67 -8.56
CA GLU A 9 2.28 -10.14 -7.45
C GLU A 9 3.79 -10.35 -7.68
N ALA A 10 4.20 -11.53 -8.15
CA ALA A 10 5.59 -11.82 -8.44
C ALA A 10 6.16 -10.96 -9.59
N GLU A 11 5.36 -10.74 -10.62
CA GLU A 11 5.71 -9.89 -11.78
C GLU A 11 5.66 -8.40 -11.46
N ASN A 12 5.02 -7.99 -10.35
CA ASN A 12 4.77 -6.59 -9.95
C ASN A 12 4.20 -5.74 -11.11
N SER A 13 3.34 -6.38 -11.93
CA SER A 13 2.80 -5.82 -13.18
C SER A 13 1.56 -4.95 -12.98
N VAL A 14 1.00 -4.93 -11.76
CA VAL A 14 -0.23 -4.22 -11.40
C VAL A 14 -0.01 -3.40 -10.14
N ASP A 15 -0.48 -2.16 -10.14
CA ASP A 15 -0.36 -1.27 -8.98
C ASP A 15 -1.45 -1.49 -7.93
N ILE A 16 -2.68 -1.77 -8.38
CA ILE A 16 -3.87 -1.91 -7.52
C ILE A 16 -4.85 -2.89 -8.16
N PHE A 17 -5.48 -3.70 -7.33
CA PHE A 17 -6.66 -4.49 -7.73
C PHE A 17 -7.95 -3.74 -7.42
N VAL A 18 -8.95 -3.89 -8.29
CA VAL A 18 -10.33 -3.46 -8.01
C VAL A 18 -11.21 -4.69 -8.15
N ALA A 19 -11.97 -5.01 -7.14
CA ALA A 19 -12.88 -6.14 -7.16
C ALA A 19 -14.14 -5.87 -6.33
N SER A 20 -15.18 -6.68 -6.58
CA SER A 20 -16.48 -6.56 -5.94
C SER A 20 -16.96 -7.90 -5.38
N GLY A 21 -17.85 -7.85 -4.40
CA GLY A 21 -18.52 -9.03 -3.82
C GLY A 21 -17.53 -10.08 -3.31
N GLY A 22 -17.91 -11.36 -3.41
CA GLY A 22 -17.11 -12.50 -2.94
C GLY A 22 -15.71 -12.58 -3.56
N ASN A 23 -15.52 -12.10 -4.80
CA ASN A 23 -14.19 -12.03 -5.42
C ASN A 23 -13.26 -11.07 -4.66
N ALA A 24 -13.79 -9.95 -4.15
CA ALA A 24 -13.00 -9.02 -3.36
C ALA A 24 -12.60 -9.62 -2.01
N ASP A 25 -13.52 -10.34 -1.36
CA ASP A 25 -13.25 -11.03 -0.09
C ASP A 25 -12.23 -12.14 -0.28
N TYR A 26 -12.36 -12.92 -1.34
CA TYR A 26 -11.39 -13.95 -1.71
C TYR A 26 -10.01 -13.36 -1.98
N LEU A 27 -9.90 -12.31 -2.81
CA LEU A 27 -8.65 -11.66 -3.14
C LEU A 27 -7.94 -11.09 -1.91
N GLN A 28 -8.67 -10.55 -0.95
CA GLN A 28 -8.10 -9.97 0.27
C GLN A 28 -7.27 -10.99 1.08
N HIS A 29 -7.63 -12.27 1.04
CA HIS A 29 -6.88 -13.33 1.74
C HIS A 29 -5.56 -13.69 1.06
N TYR A 30 -5.46 -13.49 -0.24
CA TYR A 30 -4.29 -13.89 -1.03
C TYR A 30 -3.33 -12.74 -1.37
N LEU A 31 -3.84 -11.51 -1.45
CA LEU A 31 -3.02 -10.33 -1.73
C LEU A 31 -2.21 -9.93 -0.49
N LYS A 32 -0.88 -9.84 -0.66
CA LYS A 32 0.06 -9.46 0.41
C LYS A 32 0.65 -8.07 0.21
N THR A 33 0.94 -7.71 -1.03
CA THR A 33 1.74 -6.53 -1.37
C THR A 33 0.98 -5.52 -2.22
N ILE A 34 0.05 -5.99 -3.06
CA ILE A 34 -0.73 -5.13 -3.93
C ILE A 34 -2.05 -4.75 -3.23
N PRO A 35 -2.35 -3.45 -3.07
CA PRO A 35 -3.58 -3.01 -2.45
C PRO A 35 -4.82 -3.38 -3.27
N LEU A 36 -5.93 -3.62 -2.56
CA LEU A 36 -7.24 -3.94 -3.11
C LEU A 36 -8.23 -2.83 -2.79
N VAL A 37 -8.87 -2.28 -3.80
CA VAL A 37 -10.05 -1.41 -3.67
C VAL A 37 -11.30 -2.25 -3.90
N LYS A 38 -12.15 -2.34 -2.89
CA LYS A 38 -13.43 -3.05 -2.99
C LYS A 38 -14.51 -2.10 -3.50
N VAL A 39 -15.24 -2.53 -4.53
CA VAL A 39 -16.51 -1.89 -4.92
C VAL A 39 -17.54 -2.24 -3.87
N LYS A 40 -17.90 -1.28 -3.03
CA LYS A 40 -18.90 -1.46 -1.96
C LYS A 40 -20.30 -1.20 -2.50
N VAL A 41 -21.27 -1.97 -2.03
CA VAL A 41 -22.68 -1.67 -2.22
C VAL A 41 -23.07 -0.57 -1.24
N THR A 42 -23.67 0.52 -1.74
CA THR A 42 -24.16 1.63 -0.94
C THR A 42 -25.68 1.56 -0.76
N GLY A 43 -26.22 2.27 0.22
CA GLY A 43 -27.67 2.39 0.36
C GLY A 43 -28.36 2.95 -0.88
N PHE A 44 -27.69 3.84 -1.62
CA PHE A 44 -28.20 4.39 -2.87
C PHE A 44 -28.26 3.36 -4.01
N ASP A 45 -27.27 2.47 -4.09
CA ASP A 45 -27.27 1.35 -5.03
C ASP A 45 -28.50 0.47 -4.81
N ILE A 46 -28.75 0.14 -3.54
CA ILE A 46 -29.90 -0.69 -3.14
C ILE A 46 -31.22 0.02 -3.50
N LEU A 47 -31.35 1.30 -3.16
CA LEU A 47 -32.54 2.07 -3.48
C LEU A 47 -32.83 2.10 -4.99
N ASN A 48 -31.82 2.31 -5.82
CA ASN A 48 -31.94 2.27 -7.26
C ASN A 48 -32.35 0.88 -7.78
N ALA A 49 -31.71 -0.19 -7.26
CA ALA A 49 -32.05 -1.55 -7.65
C ALA A 49 -33.48 -1.92 -7.24
N VAL A 50 -33.89 -1.55 -6.02
CA VAL A 50 -35.28 -1.76 -5.54
C VAL A 50 -36.29 -0.97 -6.35
N LYS A 51 -36.00 0.31 -6.67
CA LYS A 51 -36.84 1.13 -7.53
C LYS A 51 -37.09 0.47 -8.90
N ASN A 52 -36.03 -0.09 -9.50
CA ASN A 52 -36.13 -0.77 -10.79
C ASN A 52 -36.91 -2.08 -10.68
N ALA A 53 -36.68 -2.86 -9.62
CA ALA A 53 -37.39 -4.13 -9.40
C ALA A 53 -38.87 -3.92 -9.01
N SER A 54 -39.17 -2.87 -8.24
CA SER A 54 -40.54 -2.55 -7.77
C SER A 54 -41.51 -2.18 -8.89
N ALA A 55 -41.00 -1.86 -10.08
CA ALA A 55 -41.82 -1.68 -11.29
C ALA A 55 -42.52 -2.97 -11.75
N TYR A 56 -42.00 -4.13 -11.34
CA TYR A 56 -42.46 -5.45 -11.75
C TYR A 56 -43.13 -6.23 -10.61
N SER A 57 -42.64 -6.10 -9.36
CA SER A 57 -43.16 -6.83 -8.22
C SER A 57 -42.96 -6.06 -6.92
N ARG A 58 -43.81 -6.36 -5.93
CA ARG A 58 -43.66 -5.84 -4.56
C ARG A 58 -42.87 -6.82 -3.66
N SER A 59 -42.71 -8.08 -4.07
CA SER A 59 -41.91 -9.06 -3.35
C SER A 59 -40.59 -9.31 -4.10
N ILE A 60 -39.48 -8.90 -3.52
CA ILE A 60 -38.17 -8.85 -4.17
C ILE A 60 -37.15 -9.52 -3.24
N ALA A 61 -36.38 -10.46 -3.76
CA ALA A 61 -35.24 -11.03 -3.05
C ALA A 61 -33.96 -10.21 -3.31
N VAL A 62 -33.17 -9.97 -2.26
CA VAL A 62 -31.86 -9.32 -2.36
C VAL A 62 -30.80 -10.35 -1.95
N ILE A 63 -30.04 -10.86 -2.93
CA ILE A 63 -29.11 -11.96 -2.73
C ILE A 63 -27.67 -11.45 -2.85
N THR A 64 -26.88 -11.61 -1.79
CA THR A 64 -25.49 -11.13 -1.73
C THR A 64 -24.59 -12.17 -1.07
N HIS A 65 -23.26 -12.04 -1.22
CA HIS A 65 -22.29 -12.89 -0.57
C HIS A 65 -22.04 -12.51 0.90
N SER A 66 -22.32 -11.27 1.28
CA SER A 66 -22.17 -10.76 2.64
C SER A 66 -23.40 -9.94 3.02
N PRO A 67 -23.80 -9.91 4.30
CA PRO A 67 -24.93 -9.11 4.75
C PRO A 67 -24.71 -7.62 4.45
N ILE A 68 -25.80 -6.91 4.12
CA ILE A 68 -25.80 -5.46 3.90
C ILE A 68 -26.51 -4.82 5.10
N PRO A 69 -25.79 -4.21 6.05
CA PRO A 69 -26.39 -3.68 7.28
C PRO A 69 -27.52 -2.65 7.06
N GLN A 70 -27.40 -1.84 6.01
CA GLN A 70 -28.36 -0.78 5.69
C GLN A 70 -29.68 -1.30 5.09
N LEU A 71 -29.76 -2.58 4.73
CA LEU A 71 -30.93 -3.15 4.06
C LEU A 71 -32.16 -3.18 4.98
N ASP A 72 -31.99 -3.41 6.27
CA ASP A 72 -33.09 -3.43 7.25
C ASP A 72 -33.70 -2.05 7.46
N GLU A 73 -32.90 -0.98 7.44
CA GLU A 73 -33.36 0.39 7.52
C GLU A 73 -34.15 0.78 6.25
N ILE A 74 -33.63 0.39 5.08
CA ILE A 74 -34.29 0.62 3.79
C ILE A 74 -35.62 -0.14 3.72
N ARG A 75 -35.64 -1.38 4.18
CA ARG A 75 -36.83 -2.22 4.22
C ARG A 75 -37.97 -1.58 5.02
N SER A 76 -37.65 -0.99 6.17
CA SER A 76 -38.64 -0.32 7.00
C SER A 76 -39.28 0.92 6.37
N THR A 77 -38.58 1.55 5.44
CA THR A 77 -38.97 2.83 4.80
C THR A 77 -39.73 2.61 3.48
N LEU A 78 -39.46 1.50 2.78
CA LEU A 78 -40.04 1.21 1.50
C LEU A 78 -41.30 0.33 1.65
N ASN A 79 -42.38 0.66 0.89
CA ASN A 79 -43.59 -0.17 0.84
C ASN A 79 -43.42 -1.36 -0.13
N VAL A 80 -42.32 -2.12 0.07
CA VAL A 80 -41.89 -3.27 -0.72
C VAL A 80 -41.44 -4.38 0.22
N ASP A 81 -41.86 -5.61 -0.02
CA ASP A 81 -41.38 -6.77 0.75
C ASP A 81 -40.01 -7.18 0.21
N LEU A 82 -38.95 -6.78 0.94
CA LEU A 82 -37.57 -7.12 0.63
C LEU A 82 -37.15 -8.31 1.47
N ARG A 83 -36.66 -9.37 0.82
CA ARG A 83 -36.12 -10.57 1.48
C ARG A 83 -34.61 -10.62 1.31
N PRO A 84 -33.83 -10.26 2.33
CA PRO A 84 -32.37 -10.40 2.31
C PRO A 84 -31.95 -11.87 2.45
N LEU A 85 -31.07 -12.32 1.58
CA LEU A 85 -30.52 -13.67 1.56
C LEU A 85 -29.02 -13.61 1.30
N VAL A 86 -28.28 -14.49 1.96
CA VAL A 86 -26.83 -14.60 1.82
C VAL A 86 -26.47 -15.99 1.37
N TYR A 87 -25.51 -16.10 0.44
CA TYR A 87 -25.00 -17.38 -0.02
C TYR A 87 -23.46 -17.39 0.13
N GLN A 88 -22.89 -18.58 0.33
CA GLN A 88 -21.44 -18.78 0.41
C GLN A 88 -20.90 -19.54 -0.80
N THR A 89 -21.69 -20.46 -1.37
CA THR A 89 -21.30 -21.26 -2.51
C THR A 89 -22.29 -21.14 -3.67
N PRO A 90 -21.86 -21.40 -4.92
CA PRO A 90 -22.77 -21.42 -6.07
C PRO A 90 -23.91 -22.43 -5.94
N GLU A 91 -23.67 -23.56 -5.28
CA GLU A 91 -24.66 -24.61 -5.02
C GLU A 91 -25.73 -24.09 -4.07
N GLU A 92 -25.35 -23.43 -2.99
CA GLU A 92 -26.27 -22.79 -2.05
C GLU A 92 -27.12 -21.73 -2.75
N LEU A 93 -26.52 -20.92 -3.62
CA LEU A 93 -27.23 -19.93 -4.43
C LEU A 93 -28.31 -20.60 -5.30
N SER A 94 -28.00 -21.73 -5.93
CA SER A 94 -28.97 -22.47 -6.75
C SER A 94 -30.16 -22.98 -5.92
N LEU A 95 -29.92 -23.46 -4.71
CA LEU A 95 -30.98 -23.91 -3.78
C LEU A 95 -31.87 -22.76 -3.33
N ILE A 96 -31.26 -21.61 -3.03
CA ILE A 96 -31.98 -20.39 -2.67
C ILE A 96 -32.90 -19.96 -3.83
N LEU A 97 -32.38 -19.89 -5.07
CA LEU A 97 -33.16 -19.51 -6.23
C LEU A 97 -34.31 -20.47 -6.52
N GLN A 98 -34.09 -21.77 -6.33
CA GLN A 98 -35.13 -22.80 -6.46
C GLN A 98 -36.24 -22.61 -5.45
N SER A 99 -35.93 -22.33 -4.17
CA SER A 99 -36.90 -22.02 -3.12
C SER A 99 -37.73 -20.80 -3.44
N LEU A 100 -37.05 -19.69 -3.82
CA LEU A 100 -37.73 -18.46 -4.20
C LEU A 100 -38.70 -18.65 -5.39
N CYS A 101 -38.27 -19.44 -6.37
CA CYS A 101 -39.08 -19.77 -7.51
C CYS A 101 -40.36 -20.54 -7.11
N ALA A 102 -40.25 -21.52 -6.18
CA ALA A 102 -41.38 -22.27 -5.64
C ALA A 102 -42.33 -21.36 -4.82
N GLU A 103 -41.81 -20.36 -4.14
CA GLU A 103 -42.59 -19.37 -3.40
C GLU A 103 -43.22 -18.25 -4.29
N GLY A 104 -42.98 -18.29 -5.60
CA GLY A 104 -43.51 -17.30 -6.56
C GLY A 104 -42.76 -15.97 -6.63
N ILE A 105 -41.60 -15.84 -5.96
CA ILE A 105 -40.77 -14.64 -6.07
C ILE A 105 -40.01 -14.69 -7.39
N ARG A 106 -40.15 -13.69 -8.22
CA ARG A 106 -39.58 -13.65 -9.58
C ARG A 106 -38.56 -12.52 -9.78
N ASP A 107 -38.48 -11.56 -8.87
CA ASP A 107 -37.58 -10.42 -8.96
C ASP A 107 -36.46 -10.56 -7.94
N VAL A 108 -35.22 -10.59 -8.43
CA VAL A 108 -34.02 -10.81 -7.63
C VAL A 108 -33.00 -9.71 -7.88
N ILE A 109 -32.60 -9.03 -6.82
CA ILE A 109 -31.48 -8.08 -6.83
C ILE A 109 -30.22 -8.83 -6.42
N GLY A 110 -29.15 -8.68 -7.20
CA GLY A 110 -27.90 -9.38 -6.86
C GLY A 110 -26.70 -8.95 -7.69
N THR A 111 -25.61 -9.68 -7.47
CA THR A 111 -24.35 -9.53 -8.20
C THR A 111 -24.37 -10.22 -9.56
N ALA A 112 -23.30 -10.09 -10.34
CA ALA A 112 -23.21 -10.72 -11.65
C ALA A 112 -23.45 -12.24 -11.59
N LEU A 113 -22.86 -12.94 -10.61
CA LEU A 113 -23.06 -14.38 -10.44
C LEU A 113 -24.52 -14.74 -10.15
N VAL A 114 -25.20 -13.95 -9.32
CA VAL A 114 -26.62 -14.13 -9.04
C VAL A 114 -27.43 -13.94 -10.32
N LEU A 115 -27.13 -12.90 -11.11
CA LEU A 115 -27.85 -12.61 -12.35
C LEU A 115 -27.63 -13.69 -13.43
N GLU A 116 -26.49 -14.32 -13.48
CA GLU A 116 -26.23 -15.46 -14.37
C GLU A 116 -27.10 -16.67 -14.01
N GLN A 117 -27.19 -17.01 -12.73
CA GLN A 117 -27.99 -18.14 -12.27
C GLN A 117 -29.50 -17.87 -12.35
N VAL A 118 -29.95 -16.67 -12.07
CA VAL A 118 -31.36 -16.25 -12.13
C VAL A 118 -31.99 -16.57 -13.51
N LYS A 119 -31.21 -16.46 -14.59
CA LYS A 119 -31.68 -16.78 -15.96
C LYS A 119 -32.12 -18.25 -16.13
N MET A 120 -31.53 -19.18 -15.35
CA MET A 120 -31.86 -20.61 -15.41
C MET A 120 -33.21 -20.92 -14.75
N PHE A 121 -33.78 -20.03 -13.96
CA PHE A 121 -35.01 -20.18 -13.20
C PHE A 121 -36.17 -19.32 -13.74
N ASP A 122 -36.02 -18.74 -14.92
CA ASP A 122 -37.02 -17.82 -15.51
C ASP A 122 -37.44 -16.68 -14.56
N MET A 123 -36.46 -16.13 -13.87
CA MET A 123 -36.60 -15.01 -12.94
C MET A 123 -35.96 -13.75 -13.53
N ARG A 124 -36.40 -12.57 -13.04
CA ARG A 124 -35.82 -11.28 -13.44
C ARG A 124 -34.70 -10.88 -12.49
N GLY A 125 -33.51 -10.66 -13.04
CA GLY A 125 -32.36 -10.19 -12.29
C GLY A 125 -32.17 -8.69 -12.40
N HIS A 126 -31.95 -8.05 -11.26
CA HIS A 126 -31.65 -6.62 -11.16
C HIS A 126 -30.26 -6.45 -10.55
N PHE A 127 -29.38 -5.70 -11.25
CA PHE A 127 -28.01 -5.54 -10.81
C PHE A 127 -27.93 -4.62 -9.60
N ILE A 128 -27.18 -5.05 -8.58
CA ILE A 128 -27.14 -4.34 -7.29
C ILE A 128 -26.27 -3.09 -7.30
N TRP A 129 -25.22 -3.05 -8.14
CA TRP A 129 -24.33 -1.87 -8.19
C TRP A 129 -24.80 -0.82 -9.18
N SER A 130 -24.69 0.44 -8.78
CA SER A 130 -24.80 1.56 -9.70
C SER A 130 -23.48 1.84 -10.42
N LEU A 131 -23.56 2.55 -11.54
CA LEU A 131 -22.37 3.06 -12.23
C LEU A 131 -21.54 3.99 -11.35
N ASP A 132 -22.15 4.71 -10.44
CA ASP A 132 -21.48 5.65 -9.55
C ASP A 132 -20.65 4.93 -8.49
N GLY A 133 -21.13 3.82 -7.93
CA GLY A 133 -20.35 2.98 -7.01
C GLY A 133 -19.08 2.43 -7.66
N VAL A 134 -19.20 1.94 -8.89
CA VAL A 134 -18.04 1.45 -9.67
C VAL A 134 -17.09 2.60 -10.00
N ARG A 135 -17.60 3.75 -10.44
CA ARG A 135 -16.81 4.94 -10.75
C ARG A 135 -16.00 5.39 -9.54
N THR A 136 -16.63 5.52 -8.39
CA THR A 136 -15.97 5.94 -7.14
C THR A 136 -14.84 4.98 -6.75
N ALA A 137 -15.05 3.67 -6.91
CA ALA A 137 -13.99 2.69 -6.63
C ALA A 137 -12.81 2.82 -7.60
N LEU A 138 -13.09 3.05 -8.90
CA LEU A 138 -12.05 3.27 -9.91
C LEU A 138 -11.27 4.56 -9.67
N GLU A 139 -11.95 5.68 -9.35
CA GLU A 139 -11.31 6.96 -9.02
C GLU A 139 -10.41 6.83 -7.78
N THR A 140 -10.87 6.10 -6.76
CA THR A 140 -10.07 5.79 -5.58
C THR A 140 -8.83 4.99 -5.96
N ALA A 141 -8.97 3.94 -6.76
CA ALA A 141 -7.85 3.12 -7.21
C ALA A 141 -6.83 3.94 -8.02
N ILE A 142 -7.30 4.77 -8.95
CA ILE A 142 -6.43 5.66 -9.75
C ILE A 142 -5.68 6.64 -8.84
N SER A 143 -6.36 7.23 -7.86
CA SER A 143 -5.73 8.15 -6.91
C SER A 143 -4.64 7.46 -6.10
N MET A 144 -4.90 6.26 -5.57
CA MET A 144 -3.92 5.46 -4.82
C MET A 144 -2.73 5.06 -5.69
N ALA A 145 -2.95 4.66 -6.96
CA ALA A 145 -1.89 4.31 -7.89
C ALA A 145 -0.98 5.51 -8.18
N ARG A 146 -1.56 6.69 -8.39
CA ARG A 146 -0.81 7.95 -8.58
C ARG A 146 0.01 8.31 -7.35
N GLN A 147 -0.55 8.20 -6.16
CA GLN A 147 0.16 8.47 -4.91
C GLN A 147 1.33 7.50 -4.70
N LYS A 148 1.12 6.19 -4.93
CA LYS A 148 2.17 5.16 -4.85
C LYS A 148 3.31 5.49 -5.81
N LYS A 149 2.99 5.81 -7.07
CA LYS A 149 3.99 6.18 -8.09
C LYS A 149 4.78 7.43 -7.69
N ALA A 150 4.10 8.48 -7.23
CA ALA A 150 4.74 9.71 -6.80
C ALA A 150 5.69 9.49 -5.60
N LEU A 151 5.30 8.64 -4.64
CA LEU A 151 6.17 8.26 -3.52
C LEU A 151 7.39 7.47 -4.00
N GLN A 152 7.21 6.53 -4.93
CA GLN A 152 8.32 5.77 -5.51
C GLN A 152 9.30 6.66 -6.29
N GLU A 153 8.79 7.61 -7.07
CA GLU A 153 9.61 8.57 -7.79
C GLU A 153 10.43 9.46 -6.83
N LYS A 154 9.79 9.95 -5.74
CA LYS A 154 10.50 10.70 -4.71
C LYS A 154 11.59 9.87 -4.03
N ALA A 155 11.30 8.62 -3.67
CA ALA A 155 12.27 7.72 -3.06
C ALA A 155 13.46 7.48 -4.00
N ARG A 156 13.22 7.18 -5.29
CA ARG A 156 14.27 7.00 -6.29
C ARG A 156 15.13 8.28 -6.48
N THR A 157 14.48 9.44 -6.49
CA THR A 157 15.19 10.72 -6.59
C THR A 157 16.12 10.93 -5.40
N LEU A 158 15.67 10.64 -4.17
CA LEU A 158 16.49 10.73 -2.98
C LEU A 158 17.67 9.73 -3.02
N ASP A 159 17.44 8.49 -3.41
CA ASP A 159 18.49 7.48 -3.57
C ASP A 159 19.54 7.96 -4.60
N TYR A 160 19.09 8.51 -5.72
CA TYR A 160 19.98 9.06 -6.74
C TYR A 160 20.82 10.23 -6.22
N LEU A 161 20.19 11.18 -5.51
CA LEU A 161 20.92 12.32 -4.91
C LEU A 161 21.96 11.86 -3.89
N MET A 162 21.62 10.87 -3.06
CA MET A 162 22.55 10.29 -2.11
C MET A 162 23.74 9.62 -2.80
N ASP A 163 23.50 8.86 -3.84
CA ASP A 163 24.54 8.13 -4.58
C ASP A 163 25.44 9.07 -5.42
N TYR A 164 24.94 10.23 -5.81
CA TYR A 164 25.71 11.26 -6.52
C TYR A 164 26.53 12.16 -5.60
N SER A 165 26.24 12.10 -4.29
CA SER A 165 27.02 12.87 -3.31
C SER A 165 28.49 12.42 -3.27
N ALA A 166 29.41 13.37 -3.23
CA ALA A 166 30.83 13.11 -3.00
C ALA A 166 31.10 12.68 -1.54
N GLU A 167 30.21 13.05 -0.61
CA GLU A 167 30.31 12.64 0.80
C GLU A 167 29.83 11.20 0.98
N GLY A 168 30.49 10.45 1.84
CA GLY A 168 29.93 9.23 2.39
C GLY A 168 28.73 9.58 3.27
N ILE A 169 27.59 8.93 3.04
CA ILE A 169 26.35 9.16 3.79
C ILE A 169 25.90 7.85 4.44
N ILE A 170 25.60 7.93 5.73
CA ILE A 170 25.05 6.83 6.52
C ILE A 170 23.82 7.35 7.25
N VAL A 171 22.69 6.62 7.14
CA VAL A 171 21.48 6.91 7.90
C VAL A 171 21.12 5.70 8.74
N THR A 172 20.70 5.94 9.98
CA THR A 172 20.17 4.92 10.87
C THR A 172 18.73 5.22 11.25
N ASP A 173 18.00 4.18 11.62
CA ASP A 173 16.72 4.30 12.29
C ASP A 173 16.89 4.67 13.78
N ARG A 174 15.76 4.74 14.52
CA ARG A 174 15.71 5.03 15.96
C ARG A 174 16.45 4.00 16.82
N ASN A 175 16.62 2.78 16.31
CA ASN A 175 17.30 1.68 16.99
C ASN A 175 18.81 1.62 16.66
N GLY A 176 19.30 2.52 15.82
CA GLY A 176 20.69 2.53 15.36
C GLY A 176 20.98 1.53 14.25
N ILE A 177 19.95 0.95 13.62
CA ILE A 177 20.10 0.07 12.46
C ILE A 177 20.33 0.91 11.22
N ILE A 178 21.35 0.56 10.43
CA ILE A 178 21.70 1.28 9.22
C ILE A 178 20.62 1.01 8.15
N THR A 179 19.95 2.08 7.71
CA THR A 179 18.90 2.06 6.67
C THR A 179 19.40 2.56 5.33
N GLN A 180 20.39 3.47 5.33
CA GLN A 180 20.99 3.99 4.10
C GLN A 180 22.52 4.02 4.21
N PHE A 181 23.16 3.70 3.07
CA PHE A 181 24.63 3.68 2.93
C PHE A 181 24.94 3.93 1.44
N ASN A 182 25.41 5.13 1.10
CA ASN A 182 25.58 5.53 -0.30
C ASN A 182 26.88 5.00 -0.93
N ASN A 183 27.01 5.17 -2.25
CA ASN A 183 28.16 4.70 -3.02
C ASN A 183 29.50 5.33 -2.55
N SER A 184 29.49 6.59 -2.12
CA SER A 184 30.67 7.24 -1.58
C SER A 184 31.10 6.65 -0.24
N ALA A 185 30.16 6.29 0.61
CA ALA A 185 30.44 5.56 1.84
C ALA A 185 31.04 4.18 1.56
N GLU A 186 30.56 3.44 0.56
CA GLU A 186 31.16 2.17 0.12
C GLU A 186 32.63 2.35 -0.26
N ARG A 187 32.93 3.34 -1.10
CA ARG A 187 34.29 3.63 -1.56
C ARG A 187 35.24 4.07 -0.44
N ILE A 188 34.77 4.98 0.42
CA ILE A 188 35.62 5.53 1.51
C ILE A 188 35.90 4.44 2.55
N MET A 189 34.93 3.61 2.88
CA MET A 189 35.05 2.59 3.92
C MET A 189 35.54 1.25 3.42
N GLY A 190 35.52 1.01 2.10
CA GLY A 190 35.88 -0.29 1.51
C GLY A 190 34.89 -1.40 1.87
N ARG A 191 33.63 -1.10 2.11
CA ARG A 191 32.61 -2.04 2.55
C ARG A 191 31.35 -1.93 1.67
N SER A 192 30.79 -3.08 1.28
CA SER A 192 29.61 -3.09 0.42
C SER A 192 28.31 -2.81 1.19
N ARG A 193 27.46 -1.96 0.62
CA ARG A 193 26.11 -1.65 1.09
C ARG A 193 25.30 -2.91 1.45
N LYS A 194 25.40 -3.96 0.62
CA LYS A 194 24.67 -5.23 0.84
C LYS A 194 24.99 -5.89 2.17
N ASN A 195 26.19 -5.68 2.70
CA ASN A 195 26.67 -6.28 3.95
C ASN A 195 26.46 -5.36 5.15
N ILE A 196 26.01 -4.13 4.94
CA ILE A 196 25.95 -3.05 5.92
C ILE A 196 24.51 -2.70 6.28
N ILE A 197 23.62 -2.58 5.30
CA ILE A 197 22.20 -2.26 5.53
C ILE A 197 21.56 -3.36 6.38
N GLY A 198 20.75 -2.94 7.34
CA GLY A 198 20.08 -3.83 8.29
C GLY A 198 20.92 -4.23 9.50
N ARG A 199 22.20 -3.81 9.58
CA ARG A 199 23.06 -4.08 10.73
C ARG A 199 23.10 -2.92 11.72
N GLN A 200 23.46 -3.23 12.96
CA GLN A 200 23.70 -2.21 13.99
C GLN A 200 24.92 -1.36 13.63
N CYS A 201 24.74 -0.05 13.66
CA CYS A 201 25.79 0.90 13.29
C CYS A 201 27.03 0.77 14.20
N ALA A 202 26.83 0.49 15.47
CA ALA A 202 27.92 0.30 16.44
C ALA A 202 28.82 -0.91 16.12
N GLU A 203 28.27 -1.97 15.51
CA GLU A 203 29.03 -3.15 15.09
C GLU A 203 29.83 -2.88 13.81
N VAL A 204 29.24 -2.12 12.89
CA VAL A 204 29.84 -1.79 11.60
C VAL A 204 30.89 -0.69 11.73
N LEU A 205 30.63 0.30 12.59
CA LEU A 205 31.44 1.47 12.86
C LEU A 205 31.78 1.51 14.36
N PRO A 206 32.78 0.76 14.81
CA PRO A 206 33.29 0.92 16.15
C PRO A 206 33.67 2.40 16.36
N ASN A 207 33.37 2.93 17.51
CA ASN A 207 33.57 4.35 17.84
C ASN A 207 32.63 5.35 17.12
N THR A 208 31.55 4.88 16.44
CA THR A 208 30.51 5.81 16.00
C THR A 208 29.85 6.48 17.20
N GLN A 209 29.59 7.77 17.11
CA GLN A 209 28.83 8.52 18.13
C GLN A 209 27.38 8.82 17.67
N LEU A 210 26.85 8.06 16.71
CA LEU A 210 25.50 8.28 16.20
C LEU A 210 24.45 8.06 17.29
N HIS A 211 24.62 7.07 18.16
CA HIS A 211 23.75 6.86 19.32
C HIS A 211 23.82 8.04 20.32
N THR A 212 24.98 8.69 20.47
CA THR A 212 25.15 9.85 21.35
C THR A 212 24.37 11.05 20.81
N VAL A 213 24.50 11.36 19.52
CA VAL A 213 23.75 12.51 18.92
C VAL A 213 22.25 12.29 18.94
N MET A 214 21.77 11.04 18.84
CA MET A 214 20.35 10.73 19.00
C MET A 214 19.88 10.96 20.44
N ARG A 215 20.64 10.48 21.43
CA ARG A 215 20.30 10.63 22.86
C ARG A 215 20.32 12.09 23.30
N GLU A 216 21.36 12.83 22.89
CA GLU A 216 21.55 14.23 23.28
C GLU A 216 20.76 15.21 22.42
N LYS A 217 20.15 14.73 21.31
CA LYS A 217 19.43 15.55 20.33
C LYS A 217 20.26 16.73 19.80
N ARG A 218 21.57 16.55 19.73
CA ARG A 218 22.54 17.60 19.35
C ARG A 218 23.46 17.13 18.24
N ALA A 219 23.58 17.94 17.19
CA ALA A 219 24.50 17.67 16.10
C ALA A 219 25.97 17.91 16.48
N GLN A 220 26.86 17.19 15.83
CA GLN A 220 28.31 17.31 15.93
C GLN A 220 28.89 17.55 14.54
N PHE A 221 29.76 18.54 14.39
CA PHE A 221 30.34 18.90 13.10
C PHE A 221 31.87 18.82 13.12
N ASN A 222 32.44 18.52 11.95
CA ASN A 222 33.89 18.53 11.69
C ASN A 222 34.70 17.65 12.67
N ARG A 223 34.16 16.49 13.06
CA ARG A 223 34.86 15.57 13.96
C ARG A 223 35.73 14.61 13.16
N ILE A 224 37.02 14.53 13.58
CA ILE A 224 37.92 13.53 12.99
C ILE A 224 37.65 12.19 13.66
N GLN A 225 37.49 11.17 12.85
CA GLN A 225 37.32 9.77 13.30
C GLN A 225 38.31 8.89 12.55
N ASP A 226 38.99 8.03 13.30
CA ASP A 226 39.87 7.01 12.76
C ASP A 226 39.10 5.68 12.69
N LEU A 227 39.02 5.13 11.49
CA LEU A 227 38.34 3.84 11.22
C LEU A 227 39.33 2.69 11.07
N GLY A 228 40.62 2.95 11.41
CA GLY A 228 41.71 2.00 11.29
C GLY A 228 42.36 2.03 9.88
N ASN A 229 41.61 1.78 8.85
CA ASN A 229 42.06 1.82 7.45
C ASN A 229 42.00 3.20 6.79
N VAL A 230 41.16 4.09 7.32
CA VAL A 230 40.96 5.45 6.79
C VAL A 230 40.60 6.42 7.91
N LYS A 231 41.14 7.65 7.83
CA LYS A 231 40.70 8.78 8.67
C LYS A 231 39.68 9.59 7.91
N ILE A 232 38.58 9.90 8.58
CA ILE A 232 37.49 10.69 8.03
C ILE A 232 37.22 11.96 8.83
N VAL A 233 36.73 12.98 8.17
CA VAL A 233 36.10 14.13 8.82
C VAL A 233 34.60 13.96 8.68
N THR A 234 33.89 13.94 9.80
CA THR A 234 32.48 13.56 9.83
C THR A 234 31.61 14.61 10.51
N ASN A 235 30.42 14.80 9.98
CA ASN A 235 29.30 15.51 10.59
C ASN A 235 28.25 14.48 11.00
N ARG A 236 27.63 14.66 12.16
CA ARG A 236 26.60 13.78 12.69
C ARG A 236 25.42 14.59 13.17
N SER A 237 24.21 14.18 12.86
CA SER A 237 23.00 14.87 13.28
C SER A 237 21.90 13.87 13.64
N PRO A 238 21.10 14.12 14.68
CA PRO A 238 19.85 13.39 14.87
C PRO A 238 18.86 13.78 13.77
N ILE A 239 18.06 12.84 13.32
CA ILE A 239 16.93 13.09 12.43
C ILE A 239 15.70 13.24 13.34
N ILE A 240 15.12 14.44 13.36
CA ILE A 240 13.99 14.76 14.23
C ILE A 240 12.75 15.02 13.37
N CYS A 241 11.68 14.31 13.67
CA CYS A 241 10.36 14.51 13.06
C CYS A 241 9.32 14.67 14.16
N ASN A 242 8.47 15.70 14.09
CA ASN A 242 7.45 15.99 15.10
C ASN A 242 7.99 15.98 16.55
N LYS A 243 9.18 16.55 16.78
CA LYS A 243 9.91 16.61 18.07
C LYS A 243 10.43 15.25 18.57
N GLU A 244 10.25 14.16 17.84
CA GLU A 244 10.79 12.84 18.15
C GLU A 244 12.02 12.53 17.29
N VAL A 245 13.01 11.87 17.88
CA VAL A 245 14.17 11.35 17.16
C VAL A 245 13.75 10.08 16.45
N ILE A 246 13.80 10.09 15.13
CA ILE A 246 13.45 8.93 14.29
C ILE A 246 14.68 8.21 13.73
N GLY A 247 15.88 8.77 13.93
CA GLY A 247 17.14 8.19 13.47
C GLY A 247 18.29 9.16 13.58
N SER A 248 19.39 8.84 12.89
CA SER A 248 20.56 9.69 12.79
C SER A 248 21.19 9.66 11.40
N LEU A 249 21.87 10.75 11.06
CA LEU A 249 22.60 10.93 9.81
C LEU A 249 24.09 11.18 10.15
N ALA A 250 24.99 10.53 9.42
CA ALA A 250 26.39 10.91 9.34
C ALA A 250 26.75 11.21 7.89
N THR A 251 27.46 12.32 7.67
CA THR A 251 28.16 12.59 6.41
C THR A 251 29.66 12.68 6.68
N PHE A 252 30.48 12.26 5.71
CA PHE A 252 31.93 12.25 5.90
C PHE A 252 32.72 12.26 4.61
N PHE A 253 33.92 12.83 4.68
CA PHE A 253 34.96 12.73 3.66
C PHE A 253 36.20 12.00 4.20
N SER A 254 36.95 11.36 3.32
CA SER A 254 38.29 10.91 3.72
C SER A 254 39.23 12.12 3.85
N THR A 255 40.19 12.06 4.77
CA THR A 255 41.18 13.12 4.92
C THR A 255 42.06 13.27 3.67
N SER A 256 42.25 12.21 2.89
CA SER A 256 42.97 12.27 1.61
C SER A 256 42.20 13.09 0.56
N THR A 257 40.89 12.98 0.48
CA THR A 257 40.04 13.78 -0.43
C THR A 257 40.14 15.27 -0.10
N ILE A 258 40.14 15.63 1.18
CA ILE A 258 40.28 17.03 1.63
C ILE A 258 41.65 17.61 1.27
N LYS A 259 42.73 16.81 1.46
CA LYS A 259 44.08 17.22 1.07
C LYS A 259 44.18 17.48 -0.44
N GLN A 260 43.68 16.54 -1.26
CA GLN A 260 43.68 16.69 -2.71
C GLN A 260 42.91 17.93 -3.18
N ALA A 261 41.74 18.21 -2.59
CA ALA A 261 40.97 19.43 -2.89
C ALA A 261 41.78 20.71 -2.54
N GLY A 262 42.44 20.74 -1.37
CA GLY A 262 43.29 21.85 -0.95
C GLY A 262 44.49 22.10 -1.87
N GLU A 263 45.14 21.01 -2.35
CA GLU A 263 46.24 21.10 -3.33
C GLU A 263 45.77 21.65 -4.69
N ASN A 264 44.59 21.21 -5.15
CA ASN A 264 44.01 21.69 -6.40
C ASN A 264 43.63 23.17 -6.35
N ILE A 265 43.10 23.62 -5.21
CA ILE A 265 42.81 25.06 -5.00
C ILE A 265 44.10 25.88 -5.04
N ARG A 266 45.17 25.44 -4.39
CA ARG A 266 46.46 26.15 -4.43
C ARG A 266 47.03 26.25 -5.85
N ARG A 267 46.98 25.14 -6.62
CA ARG A 267 47.45 25.12 -8.03
C ARG A 267 46.62 25.98 -8.97
N SER A 268 45.37 26.29 -8.62
CA SER A 268 44.49 27.15 -9.44
C SER A 268 44.64 28.65 -9.12
N GLN A 269 45.43 28.99 -8.09
CA GLN A 269 45.71 30.37 -7.67
C GLN A 269 47.11 30.86 -8.13
N ASP A 270 47.94 29.93 -8.59
CA ASP A 270 49.22 30.17 -9.25
C ASP A 270 49.04 30.20 -10.78
#